data_7fb64b0642f7ece8ea20630ff12db88e
#
_entry.id   7fb64b0642f7ece8ea20630ff12db88e
#
_cell.length_a   1.000
_cell.length_b   1.000
_cell.length_c   1.000
_cell.angle_alpha   90.00
_cell.angle_beta   90.00
_cell.angle_gamma   90.00
#
_symmetry.space_group_name_H-M   'P 1'
#
loop_
_entity.id
_entity.type
_entity.pdbx_description
1 polymer ?
#
loop_
_entity_poly.entity_id
_entity_poly.type
_entity_poly.pdbx_seq_one_letter_code
_entity_poly.pdbx_strand_id
1 'polypeptide(L)'
;MARVYNFSAGPSMLPEAVLKTAQAELLDYHGSGMSVMEMSHRSKWFDEIITNTEAAMRRVLNIPDNYKVGFFQGGATQQFAMVPLNFMTTGTADYLVTGNFSKKAAEEAAKFGTARIAASSKDKNFTYIPDVAAIDYDPNASYIHICQNNTIFGTKYVDVPQVNGIPLVADMSSMICSEPVDVSKYGVIYFGVQKNIAPAGMAVAIVRDDLLGKAAKGLTPDKIPTMMNYTTLLNADSMYNTPPCWCIYMTSLVMNYLENEIGGLENMQKRNAAKAKVLYDYLDGQDFYKNPVEKKYRSMMNVTFTSPDADTDKAFCAAATEAGFVNLKGHRLVGGMRASIYNAMPAEGIDKLVDFMEKFRREH
;
A
#
# COMPACT_ATOMS: atom_id res chain seq x y z
N MET A 1 -14.31 12.53 23.44
CA MET A 1 -14.91 12.77 22.11
C MET A 1 -14.88 11.46 21.32
N ALA A 2 -15.95 11.16 20.58
CA ALA A 2 -15.94 10.02 19.67
C ALA A 2 -14.93 10.27 18.53
N ARG A 3 -14.26 9.21 18.05
CA ARG A 3 -13.34 9.32 16.90
C ARG A 3 -14.15 9.60 15.63
N VAL A 4 -13.63 10.48 14.76
CA VAL A 4 -14.21 10.71 13.44
C VAL A 4 -13.94 9.51 12.50
N TYR A 5 -14.79 9.33 11.50
CA TYR A 5 -14.55 8.37 10.42
C TYR A 5 -13.60 9.00 9.40
N ASN A 6 -12.32 8.61 9.44
CA ASN A 6 -11.28 9.18 8.57
C ASN A 6 -11.09 8.35 7.30
N PHE A 7 -11.51 8.90 6.17
CA PHE A 7 -11.40 8.29 4.83
C PHE A 7 -10.13 8.69 4.07
N SER A 8 -9.10 9.17 4.77
CA SER A 8 -7.83 9.53 4.14
C SER A 8 -7.20 8.38 3.37
N ALA A 9 -6.63 8.69 2.21
CA ALA A 9 -5.92 7.71 1.39
C ALA A 9 -4.51 7.35 1.89
N GLY A 10 -4.07 8.00 2.96
CA GLY A 10 -2.78 7.82 3.63
C GLY A 10 -2.10 9.16 3.95
N PRO A 11 -1.67 9.36 5.24
CA PRO A 11 -1.87 8.47 6.38
C PRO A 11 -3.34 8.19 6.67
N SER A 12 -3.66 6.94 7.06
CA SER A 12 -5.02 6.50 7.27
C SER A 12 -5.32 6.14 8.73
N MET A 13 -6.52 5.66 9.00
CA MET A 13 -6.86 5.13 10.32
C MET A 13 -5.95 3.96 10.71
N LEU A 14 -5.65 3.88 12.00
CA LEU A 14 -5.08 2.69 12.63
C LEU A 14 -6.13 2.02 13.52
N PRO A 15 -6.06 0.69 13.75
CA PRO A 15 -6.95 -0.01 14.66
C PRO A 15 -6.90 0.62 16.05
N GLU A 16 -8.06 0.84 16.66
CA GLU A 16 -8.12 1.50 17.98
C GLU A 16 -7.44 0.68 19.06
N ALA A 17 -7.53 -0.66 19.00
CA ALA A 17 -6.81 -1.55 19.91
C ALA A 17 -5.30 -1.30 19.85
N VAL A 18 -4.74 -1.22 18.65
CA VAL A 18 -3.31 -0.91 18.44
C VAL A 18 -2.92 0.45 19.04
N LEU A 19 -3.76 1.47 18.83
CA LEU A 19 -3.48 2.81 19.39
C LEU A 19 -3.56 2.81 20.91
N LYS A 20 -4.47 2.05 21.52
CA LYS A 20 -4.59 1.92 22.99
C LYS A 20 -3.36 1.20 23.57
N THR A 21 -2.88 0.13 22.94
CA THR A 21 -1.65 -0.53 23.36
C THR A 21 -0.47 0.42 23.26
N ALA A 22 -0.28 1.11 22.13
CA ALA A 22 0.78 2.10 21.97
C ALA A 22 0.70 3.25 22.97
N GLN A 23 -0.51 3.68 23.35
CA GLN A 23 -0.73 4.68 24.39
C GLN A 23 -0.31 4.17 25.79
N ALA A 24 -0.64 2.93 26.10
CA ALA A 24 -0.29 2.33 27.39
C ALA A 24 1.23 2.14 27.54
N GLU A 25 1.93 1.83 26.46
CA GLU A 25 3.38 1.58 26.41
C GLU A 25 4.19 2.84 26.05
N LEU A 26 3.53 4.01 25.90
CA LEU A 26 4.17 5.21 25.37
C LEU A 26 5.34 5.71 26.20
N LEU A 27 5.24 5.65 27.54
CA LEU A 27 6.28 6.12 28.47
C LEU A 27 7.17 4.98 29.00
N ASP A 28 6.66 3.76 28.98
CA ASP A 28 7.37 2.61 29.55
C ASP A 28 7.05 1.34 28.76
N TYR A 29 7.90 1.02 27.80
CA TYR A 29 7.79 -0.23 27.04
C TYR A 29 8.24 -1.41 27.90
N HIS A 30 7.28 -2.25 28.29
CA HIS A 30 7.48 -3.50 29.02
C HIS A 30 8.41 -3.41 30.26
N GLY A 31 8.31 -2.32 31.03
CA GLY A 31 9.13 -2.12 32.23
C GLY A 31 10.57 -1.69 31.94
N SER A 32 10.85 -1.22 30.72
CA SER A 32 12.16 -0.70 30.34
C SER A 32 12.49 0.67 30.95
N GLY A 33 11.46 1.39 31.45
CA GLY A 33 11.55 2.77 31.89
C GLY A 33 11.74 3.78 30.75
N MET A 34 11.53 3.35 29.49
CA MET A 34 11.75 4.19 28.29
C MET A 34 10.61 4.02 27.29
N SER A 35 10.33 5.07 26.53
CA SER A 35 9.56 4.97 25.30
C SER A 35 10.34 4.26 24.19
N VAL A 36 9.63 3.55 23.30
CA VAL A 36 10.24 3.03 22.07
C VAL A 36 10.87 4.17 21.23
N MET A 37 10.35 5.40 21.33
CA MET A 37 10.87 6.55 20.59
C MET A 37 12.24 7.04 21.06
N GLU A 38 12.65 6.72 22.27
CA GLU A 38 13.91 7.20 22.88
C GLU A 38 14.93 6.09 23.16
N MET A 39 14.53 4.80 23.01
CA MET A 39 15.45 3.69 23.25
C MET A 39 16.49 3.55 22.13
N SER A 40 17.68 3.10 22.48
CA SER A 40 18.69 2.75 21.48
C SER A 40 18.19 1.61 20.58
N HIS A 41 18.33 1.74 19.27
CA HIS A 41 18.05 0.68 18.32
C HIS A 41 19.00 -0.54 18.45
N ARG A 42 20.08 -0.41 19.26
CA ARG A 42 21.01 -1.51 19.61
C ARG A 42 20.75 -2.10 21.00
N SER A 43 19.66 -1.69 21.66
CA SER A 43 19.23 -2.27 22.92
C SER A 43 18.56 -3.62 22.70
N LYS A 44 18.62 -4.50 23.72
CA LYS A 44 17.88 -5.78 23.70
C LYS A 44 16.38 -5.62 23.47
N TRP A 45 15.80 -4.50 23.92
CA TRP A 45 14.39 -4.20 23.77
C TRP A 45 14.03 -3.94 22.31
N PHE A 46 14.86 -3.17 21.58
CA PHE A 46 14.58 -2.90 20.18
C PHE A 46 14.92 -4.09 19.28
N ASP A 47 15.96 -4.85 19.62
CA ASP A 47 16.28 -6.10 18.93
C ASP A 47 15.09 -7.09 18.99
N GLU A 48 14.45 -7.21 20.14
CA GLU A 48 13.22 -7.98 20.30
C GLU A 48 12.08 -7.43 19.43
N ILE A 49 11.88 -6.10 19.42
CA ILE A 49 10.81 -5.46 18.61
C ILE A 49 11.00 -5.77 17.13
N ILE A 50 12.19 -5.52 16.57
CA ILE A 50 12.41 -5.68 15.12
C ILE A 50 12.35 -7.14 14.69
N THR A 51 12.94 -8.04 15.48
CA THR A 51 12.91 -9.49 15.25
C THR A 51 11.48 -10.04 15.27
N ASN A 52 10.70 -9.68 16.28
CA ASN A 52 9.30 -10.08 16.39
C ASN A 52 8.43 -9.46 15.28
N THR A 53 8.74 -8.24 14.86
CA THR A 53 8.03 -7.58 13.75
C THR A 53 8.23 -8.34 12.45
N GLU A 54 9.47 -8.69 12.11
CA GLU A 54 9.76 -9.48 10.90
C GLU A 54 9.10 -10.86 10.99
N ALA A 55 9.26 -11.56 12.12
CA ALA A 55 8.67 -12.88 12.33
C ALA A 55 7.13 -12.87 12.18
N ALA A 56 6.46 -11.89 12.78
CA ALA A 56 5.02 -11.73 12.64
C ALA A 56 4.61 -11.40 11.20
N MET A 57 5.35 -10.54 10.52
CA MET A 57 5.10 -10.22 9.10
C MET A 57 5.26 -11.46 8.21
N ARG A 58 6.28 -12.28 8.45
CA ARG A 58 6.48 -13.55 7.73
C ARG A 58 5.29 -14.50 7.92
N ARG A 59 4.78 -14.64 9.15
CA ARG A 59 3.59 -15.47 9.41
C ARG A 59 2.33 -14.90 8.76
N VAL A 60 2.05 -13.62 8.97
CA VAL A 60 0.82 -12.97 8.45
C VAL A 60 0.76 -12.98 6.93
N LEU A 61 1.88 -12.75 6.24
CA LEU A 61 1.98 -12.71 4.78
C LEU A 61 2.42 -14.04 4.16
N ASN A 62 2.69 -15.07 4.97
CA ASN A 62 3.21 -16.37 4.52
C ASN A 62 4.46 -16.21 3.62
N ILE A 63 5.46 -15.42 4.08
CA ILE A 63 6.65 -15.10 3.30
C ILE A 63 7.60 -16.32 3.29
N PRO A 64 7.97 -16.84 2.11
CA PRO A 64 8.90 -17.96 2.00
C PRO A 64 10.31 -17.61 2.53
N ASP A 65 11.08 -18.64 2.95
CA ASP A 65 12.41 -18.45 3.55
C ASP A 65 13.44 -17.85 2.59
N ASN A 66 13.26 -18.01 1.28
CA ASN A 66 14.12 -17.45 0.23
C ASN A 66 13.80 -15.97 -0.10
N TYR A 67 13.22 -15.25 0.85
CA TYR A 67 12.97 -13.81 0.77
C TYR A 67 13.56 -13.09 1.98
N LYS A 68 14.12 -11.92 1.75
CA LYS A 68 14.50 -10.98 2.81
C LYS A 68 13.38 -9.95 3.01
N VAL A 69 13.15 -9.57 4.26
CA VAL A 69 12.23 -8.50 4.65
C VAL A 69 13.05 -7.35 5.20
N GLY A 70 12.81 -6.14 4.70
CA GLY A 70 13.54 -4.96 5.16
C GLY A 70 12.64 -3.77 5.46
N PHE A 71 13.03 -3.03 6.49
CA PHE A 71 12.39 -1.79 6.96
C PHE A 71 13.25 -0.59 6.54
N PHE A 72 12.73 0.22 5.64
CA PHE A 72 13.46 1.33 5.02
C PHE A 72 12.92 2.67 5.48
N GLN A 73 13.79 3.59 5.82
CA GLN A 73 13.42 5.00 6.03
C GLN A 73 12.82 5.58 4.75
N GLY A 74 11.91 6.54 4.88
CA GLY A 74 11.22 7.17 3.75
C GLY A 74 9.88 6.49 3.45
N GLY A 75 9.48 6.47 2.18
CA GLY A 75 8.20 5.93 1.73
C GLY A 75 8.31 5.18 0.41
N ALA A 76 7.18 4.67 -0.10
CA ALA A 76 7.14 3.92 -1.35
C ALA A 76 7.68 4.72 -2.56
N THR A 77 7.61 6.04 -2.54
CA THR A 77 8.17 6.89 -3.61
C THR A 77 9.68 6.72 -3.75
N GLN A 78 10.42 6.51 -2.65
CA GLN A 78 11.84 6.22 -2.71
C GLN A 78 12.13 4.89 -3.39
N GLN A 79 11.23 3.92 -3.25
CA GLN A 79 11.37 2.61 -3.89
C GLN A 79 11.29 2.72 -5.42
N PHE A 80 10.64 3.75 -5.97
CA PHE A 80 10.63 4.00 -7.42
C PHE A 80 12.02 4.21 -8.00
N ALA A 81 12.96 4.79 -7.23
CA ALA A 81 14.36 4.91 -7.59
C ALA A 81 15.20 3.69 -7.19
N MET A 82 14.93 3.12 -5.99
CA MET A 82 15.71 1.98 -5.49
C MET A 82 15.54 0.74 -6.36
N VAL A 83 14.33 0.45 -6.83
CA VAL A 83 14.04 -0.71 -7.69
C VAL A 83 14.90 -0.70 -8.97
N PRO A 84 14.84 0.32 -9.84
CA PRO A 84 15.66 0.32 -11.05
C PRO A 84 17.17 0.38 -10.74
N LEU A 85 17.58 1.11 -9.72
CA LEU A 85 18.98 1.25 -9.32
C LEU A 85 19.60 -0.11 -8.95
N ASN A 86 18.85 -0.99 -8.30
CA ASN A 86 19.32 -2.32 -7.89
C ASN A 86 19.02 -3.42 -8.90
N PHE A 87 17.94 -3.33 -9.68
CA PHE A 87 17.44 -4.49 -10.43
C PHE A 87 17.37 -4.30 -11.95
N MET A 88 17.62 -3.11 -12.51
CA MET A 88 17.58 -2.89 -13.97
C MET A 88 18.85 -3.38 -14.68
N THR A 89 19.17 -4.66 -14.49
CA THR A 89 20.45 -5.29 -14.87
C THR A 89 20.70 -5.36 -16.37
N THR A 90 19.65 -5.48 -17.19
CA THR A 90 19.74 -5.49 -18.65
C THR A 90 19.69 -4.09 -19.26
N GLY A 91 19.33 -3.08 -18.45
CA GLY A 91 19.12 -1.70 -18.87
C GLY A 91 17.71 -1.42 -19.39
N THR A 92 16.80 -2.40 -19.34
CA THR A 92 15.39 -2.23 -19.70
C THR A 92 14.49 -2.90 -18.66
N ALA A 93 13.27 -2.37 -18.47
CA ALA A 93 12.23 -2.97 -17.66
C ALA A 93 10.84 -2.60 -18.19
N ASP A 94 9.87 -3.49 -17.98
CA ASP A 94 8.49 -3.29 -18.39
C ASP A 94 7.65 -2.70 -17.27
N TYR A 95 6.86 -1.69 -17.60
CA TYR A 95 5.96 -1.02 -16.68
C TYR A 95 4.52 -1.10 -17.20
N LEU A 96 3.60 -1.55 -16.34
CA LEU A 96 2.16 -1.49 -16.61
C LEU A 96 1.61 -0.21 -15.95
N VAL A 97 1.29 0.80 -16.77
CA VAL A 97 0.84 2.10 -16.30
C VAL A 97 -0.69 2.10 -16.18
N THR A 98 -1.17 1.70 -15.01
CA THR A 98 -2.60 1.62 -14.68
C THR A 98 -3.06 2.72 -13.72
N GLY A 99 -2.19 3.69 -13.43
CA GLY A 99 -2.48 4.82 -12.57
C GLY A 99 -1.30 5.77 -12.41
N ASN A 100 -1.47 6.77 -11.54
CA ASN A 100 -0.48 7.83 -11.37
C ASN A 100 0.82 7.31 -10.70
N PHE A 101 0.73 6.36 -9.76
CA PHE A 101 1.93 5.87 -9.06
C PHE A 101 2.76 4.95 -9.96
N SER A 102 2.14 4.07 -10.74
CA SER A 102 2.87 3.28 -11.75
C SER A 102 3.49 4.16 -12.83
N LYS A 103 2.82 5.26 -13.24
CA LYS A 103 3.41 6.27 -14.14
C LYS A 103 4.65 6.90 -13.52
N LYS A 104 4.58 7.37 -12.26
CA LYS A 104 5.72 7.97 -11.56
C LYS A 104 6.88 6.98 -11.37
N ALA A 105 6.57 5.71 -11.10
CA ALA A 105 7.59 4.68 -11.00
C ALA A 105 8.33 4.48 -12.34
N ALA A 106 7.62 4.48 -13.47
CA ALA A 106 8.22 4.41 -14.79
C ALA A 106 9.06 5.66 -15.11
N GLU A 107 8.57 6.86 -14.78
CA GLU A 107 9.29 8.12 -14.95
C GLU A 107 10.60 8.16 -14.14
N GLU A 108 10.59 7.61 -12.93
CA GLU A 108 11.78 7.52 -12.09
C GLU A 108 12.78 6.49 -12.64
N ALA A 109 12.28 5.32 -13.07
CA ALA A 109 13.10 4.28 -13.67
C ALA A 109 13.78 4.71 -14.98
N ALA A 110 13.15 5.58 -15.76
CA ALA A 110 13.71 6.14 -17.00
C ALA A 110 15.00 6.94 -16.77
N LYS A 111 15.32 7.29 -15.53
CA LYS A 111 16.61 7.93 -15.17
C LYS A 111 17.78 6.95 -15.13
N PHE A 112 17.49 5.64 -15.04
CA PHE A 112 18.48 4.58 -14.89
C PHE A 112 18.59 3.67 -16.11
N GLY A 113 17.65 3.76 -17.04
CA GLY A 113 17.62 2.93 -18.26
C GLY A 113 16.33 3.12 -19.05
N THR A 114 15.94 2.13 -19.82
CA THR A 114 14.70 2.15 -20.61
C THR A 114 13.54 1.61 -19.78
N ALA A 115 12.62 2.49 -19.36
CA ALA A 115 11.34 2.09 -18.79
C ALA A 115 10.31 1.95 -19.94
N ARG A 116 10.11 0.73 -20.44
CA ARG A 116 9.14 0.45 -21.51
C ARG A 116 7.73 0.41 -20.91
N ILE A 117 6.82 1.16 -21.47
CA ILE A 117 5.39 1.06 -21.09
C ILE A 117 4.79 -0.10 -21.89
N ALA A 118 4.77 -1.29 -21.29
CA ALA A 118 4.27 -2.50 -21.93
C ALA A 118 2.74 -2.47 -22.11
N ALA A 119 2.02 -1.85 -21.17
CA ALA A 119 0.59 -1.58 -21.29
C ALA A 119 0.16 -0.36 -20.46
N SER A 120 -0.97 0.24 -20.85
CA SER A 120 -1.56 1.36 -20.10
C SER A 120 -3.08 1.35 -20.26
N SER A 121 -3.80 1.73 -19.20
CA SER A 121 -5.25 1.98 -19.22
C SER A 121 -5.60 3.47 -19.23
N LYS A 122 -4.66 4.33 -19.64
CA LYS A 122 -4.84 5.79 -19.72
C LYS A 122 -5.93 6.20 -20.71
N ASP A 123 -6.16 5.40 -21.74
CA ASP A 123 -7.20 5.59 -22.77
C ASP A 123 -8.61 5.74 -22.17
N LYS A 124 -8.90 5.05 -21.06
CA LYS A 124 -10.14 5.15 -20.29
C LYS A 124 -9.92 5.73 -18.88
N ASN A 125 -9.01 6.68 -18.73
CA ASN A 125 -8.72 7.33 -17.44
C ASN A 125 -8.45 6.35 -16.29
N PHE A 126 -7.78 5.23 -16.57
CA PHE A 126 -7.40 4.22 -15.58
C PHE A 126 -8.59 3.54 -14.85
N THR A 127 -9.72 3.40 -15.52
CA THR A 127 -10.93 2.77 -14.97
C THR A 127 -10.95 1.25 -15.11
N TYR A 128 -9.92 0.66 -15.73
CA TYR A 128 -9.76 -0.78 -15.90
C TYR A 128 -8.28 -1.19 -15.78
N ILE A 129 -8.04 -2.49 -15.71
CA ILE A 129 -6.70 -3.11 -15.80
C ILE A 129 -6.61 -3.84 -17.13
N PRO A 130 -5.54 -3.61 -17.94
CA PRO A 130 -5.31 -4.38 -19.16
C PRO A 130 -5.23 -5.89 -18.90
N ASP A 131 -5.65 -6.70 -19.86
CA ASP A 131 -5.49 -8.15 -19.78
C ASP A 131 -4.00 -8.51 -19.77
N VAL A 132 -3.50 -8.91 -18.60
CA VAL A 132 -2.07 -9.19 -18.39
C VAL A 132 -1.55 -10.36 -19.21
N ALA A 133 -2.42 -11.27 -19.65
CA ALA A 133 -2.04 -12.41 -20.49
C ALA A 133 -1.88 -12.04 -21.97
N ALA A 134 -2.47 -10.92 -22.40
CA ALA A 134 -2.42 -10.45 -23.78
C ALA A 134 -1.31 -9.41 -24.03
N ILE A 135 -0.52 -9.07 -23.02
CA ILE A 135 0.55 -8.05 -23.14
C ILE A 135 1.79 -8.66 -23.79
N ASP A 136 2.36 -7.95 -24.75
CA ASP A 136 3.66 -8.23 -25.34
C ASP A 136 4.78 -7.74 -24.41
N TYR A 137 5.29 -8.62 -23.56
CA TYR A 137 6.41 -8.31 -22.65
C TYR A 137 7.74 -8.43 -23.37
N ASP A 138 8.69 -7.53 -23.03
CA ASP A 138 10.07 -7.64 -23.54
C ASP A 138 10.77 -8.84 -22.88
N PRO A 139 11.17 -9.87 -23.65
CA PRO A 139 11.84 -11.06 -23.09
C PRO A 139 13.18 -10.74 -22.42
N ASN A 140 13.76 -9.56 -22.67
CA ASN A 140 14.99 -9.09 -22.06
C ASN A 140 14.76 -8.10 -20.91
N ALA A 141 13.51 -7.85 -20.51
CA ALA A 141 13.23 -6.97 -19.40
C ALA A 141 13.85 -7.50 -18.10
N SER A 142 14.48 -6.63 -17.34
CA SER A 142 15.05 -6.96 -16.03
C SER A 142 13.98 -7.34 -15.03
N TYR A 143 12.80 -6.75 -15.16
CA TYR A 143 11.60 -6.99 -14.34
C TYR A 143 10.37 -6.39 -15.03
N ILE A 144 9.20 -6.82 -14.55
CA ILE A 144 7.91 -6.19 -14.84
C ILE A 144 7.45 -5.46 -13.58
N HIS A 145 7.01 -4.21 -13.70
CA HIS A 145 6.54 -3.40 -12.57
C HIS A 145 5.03 -3.13 -12.66
N ILE A 146 4.33 -3.35 -11.55
CA ILE A 146 2.92 -2.99 -11.37
C ILE A 146 2.69 -2.18 -10.09
N CYS A 147 1.65 -1.36 -10.08
CA CYS A 147 1.02 -0.84 -8.88
C CYS A 147 -0.27 -1.63 -8.68
N GLN A 148 -0.27 -2.59 -7.75
CA GLN A 148 -1.30 -3.63 -7.70
C GLN A 148 -2.68 -3.11 -7.29
N ASN A 149 -2.73 -2.00 -6.53
CA ASN A 149 -3.95 -1.26 -6.23
C ASN A 149 -3.73 0.23 -6.45
N ASN A 150 -4.53 0.82 -7.31
CA ASN A 150 -4.42 2.22 -7.72
C ASN A 150 -5.24 3.13 -6.79
N THR A 151 -4.60 3.66 -5.77
CA THR A 151 -5.21 4.49 -4.70
C THR A 151 -6.01 5.67 -5.21
N ILE A 152 -5.62 6.28 -6.34
CA ILE A 152 -6.23 7.50 -6.89
C ILE A 152 -7.46 7.15 -7.72
N PHE A 153 -7.39 6.09 -8.52
CA PHE A 153 -8.40 5.74 -9.51
C PHE A 153 -9.37 4.66 -9.04
N GLY A 154 -9.02 3.93 -7.97
CA GLY A 154 -9.89 2.90 -7.39
C GLY A 154 -9.88 1.56 -8.13
N THR A 155 -8.88 1.30 -8.97
CA THR A 155 -8.70 0.01 -9.65
C THR A 155 -7.72 -0.90 -8.92
N LYS A 156 -7.92 -2.22 -9.02
CA LYS A 156 -7.06 -3.26 -8.47
C LYS A 156 -6.84 -4.36 -9.50
N TYR A 157 -5.63 -4.92 -9.55
CA TYR A 157 -5.35 -6.13 -10.33
C TYR A 157 -6.09 -7.33 -9.73
N VAL A 158 -6.77 -8.09 -10.59
CA VAL A 158 -7.36 -9.40 -10.27
C VAL A 158 -6.33 -10.49 -10.55
N ASP A 159 -5.73 -10.41 -11.73
CA ASP A 159 -4.64 -11.27 -12.16
C ASP A 159 -3.36 -10.46 -12.27
N VAL A 160 -2.20 -11.05 -11.98
CA VAL A 160 -0.90 -10.39 -12.08
C VAL A 160 -0.04 -11.05 -13.17
N PRO A 161 0.86 -10.27 -13.82
CA PRO A 161 1.77 -10.84 -14.83
C PRO A 161 2.58 -12.00 -14.28
N GLN A 162 2.70 -13.07 -15.08
CA GLN A 162 3.59 -14.19 -14.79
C GLN A 162 4.34 -14.52 -16.08
N VAL A 163 5.58 -14.06 -16.20
CA VAL A 163 6.43 -14.28 -17.36
C VAL A 163 7.69 -15.03 -16.93
N ASN A 164 7.92 -16.20 -17.52
CA ASN A 164 9.05 -17.04 -17.15
C ASN A 164 10.39 -16.28 -17.24
N GLY A 165 11.19 -16.35 -16.17
CA GLY A 165 12.50 -15.74 -16.09
C GLY A 165 12.50 -14.23 -15.80
N ILE A 166 11.35 -13.56 -15.82
CA ILE A 166 11.25 -12.12 -15.55
C ILE A 166 10.57 -11.88 -14.20
N PRO A 167 11.27 -11.35 -13.19
CA PRO A 167 10.69 -11.10 -11.88
C PRO A 167 9.62 -10.01 -11.93
N LEU A 168 8.52 -10.24 -11.20
CA LEU A 168 7.48 -9.25 -10.98
C LEU A 168 7.83 -8.36 -9.78
N VAL A 169 7.78 -7.05 -9.96
CA VAL A 169 7.92 -6.03 -8.91
C VAL A 169 6.59 -5.34 -8.69
N ALA A 170 6.10 -5.33 -7.45
CA ALA A 170 4.80 -4.77 -7.14
C ALA A 170 4.85 -3.70 -6.03
N ASP A 171 4.27 -2.52 -6.32
CA ASP A 171 3.83 -1.57 -5.31
C ASP A 171 2.48 -2.06 -4.74
N MET A 172 2.49 -2.50 -3.49
CA MET A 172 1.29 -2.94 -2.77
C MET A 172 0.86 -1.96 -1.68
N SER A 173 1.34 -0.73 -1.68
CA SER A 173 1.13 0.25 -0.59
C SER A 173 -0.32 0.38 -0.15
N SER A 174 -1.28 0.31 -1.06
CA SER A 174 -2.70 0.53 -0.72
C SER A 174 -3.55 -0.73 -0.64
N MET A 175 -2.90 -1.91 -0.63
CA MET A 175 -3.64 -3.17 -0.48
C MET A 175 -2.96 -4.20 0.42
N ILE A 176 -1.66 -4.08 0.67
CA ILE A 176 -0.94 -5.05 1.52
C ILE A 176 -1.70 -5.31 2.83
N CYS A 177 -1.74 -6.55 3.28
CA CYS A 177 -2.46 -7.01 4.46
C CYS A 177 -4.00 -6.79 4.42
N SER A 178 -4.59 -6.47 3.27
CA SER A 178 -6.05 -6.40 3.13
C SER A 178 -6.69 -7.72 2.72
N GLU A 179 -5.90 -8.61 2.16
CA GLU A 179 -6.25 -9.96 1.68
C GLU A 179 -4.98 -10.81 1.60
N PRO A 180 -5.09 -12.15 1.49
CA PRO A 180 -3.95 -13.03 1.22
C PRO A 180 -3.26 -12.67 -0.11
N VAL A 181 -1.94 -12.79 -0.13
CA VAL A 181 -1.10 -12.60 -1.31
C VAL A 181 -0.13 -13.77 -1.39
N ASP A 182 -0.03 -14.40 -2.56
CA ASP A 182 1.00 -15.39 -2.83
C ASP A 182 2.33 -14.69 -3.15
N VAL A 183 3.16 -14.53 -2.12
CA VAL A 183 4.45 -13.84 -2.21
C VAL A 183 5.38 -14.50 -3.24
N SER A 184 5.26 -15.80 -3.46
CA SER A 184 6.11 -16.56 -4.39
C SER A 184 6.01 -16.11 -5.85
N LYS A 185 4.93 -15.41 -6.22
CA LYS A 185 4.72 -14.84 -7.55
C LYS A 185 5.55 -13.58 -7.83
N TYR A 186 6.21 -13.04 -6.83
CA TYR A 186 6.91 -11.76 -6.94
C TYR A 186 8.41 -11.92 -6.73
N GLY A 187 9.19 -11.16 -7.47
CA GLY A 187 10.61 -10.97 -7.17
C GLY A 187 10.79 -9.92 -6.07
N VAL A 188 9.97 -8.86 -6.11
CA VAL A 188 9.97 -7.78 -5.11
C VAL A 188 8.54 -7.33 -4.84
N ILE A 189 8.18 -7.25 -3.57
CA ILE A 189 7.00 -6.51 -3.10
C ILE A 189 7.53 -5.34 -2.27
N TYR A 190 7.04 -4.13 -2.52
CA TYR A 190 7.30 -3.01 -1.62
C TYR A 190 6.01 -2.24 -1.30
N PHE A 191 6.01 -1.56 -0.17
CA PHE A 191 4.87 -0.77 0.26
C PHE A 191 5.24 0.29 1.29
N GLY A 192 4.59 1.46 1.19
CA GLY A 192 4.59 2.43 2.26
C GLY A 192 3.61 2.03 3.35
N VAL A 193 4.04 2.08 4.61
CA VAL A 193 3.27 1.54 5.74
C VAL A 193 2.06 2.39 6.15
N GLN A 194 2.00 3.67 5.76
CA GLN A 194 1.03 4.67 6.24
C GLN A 194 -0.44 4.43 5.85
N LYS A 195 -0.75 3.31 5.21
CA LYS A 195 -2.11 2.97 4.79
C LYS A 195 -2.72 1.91 5.71
N ASN A 196 -2.31 0.65 5.59
CA ASN A 196 -2.85 -0.45 6.38
C ASN A 196 -2.02 -0.83 7.63
N ILE A 197 -0.77 -0.36 7.75
CA ILE A 197 0.22 -0.98 8.64
C ILE A 197 0.64 -0.09 9.81
N ALA A 198 1.12 1.16 9.55
CA ALA A 198 1.77 1.98 10.57
C ALA A 198 1.64 3.48 10.25
N PRO A 199 2.17 4.39 11.09
CA PRO A 199 2.33 5.80 10.71
C PRO A 199 3.24 5.98 9.50
N ALA A 200 3.19 7.17 8.88
CA ALA A 200 4.10 7.55 7.80
C ALA A 200 5.56 7.62 8.27
N GLY A 201 6.51 7.36 7.36
CA GLY A 201 7.96 7.50 7.60
C GLY A 201 8.76 6.24 7.26
N MET A 202 8.09 5.14 6.90
CA MET A 202 8.72 3.87 6.59
C MET A 202 8.13 3.24 5.32
N ALA A 203 8.99 2.57 4.55
CA ALA A 203 8.58 1.58 3.57
C ALA A 203 9.11 0.21 3.99
N VAL A 204 8.40 -0.85 3.58
CA VAL A 204 8.88 -2.23 3.69
C VAL A 204 9.13 -2.76 2.29
N ALA A 205 10.18 -3.55 2.13
CA ALA A 205 10.41 -4.34 0.93
C ALA A 205 10.62 -5.81 1.29
N ILE A 206 9.99 -6.69 0.52
CA ILE A 206 10.13 -8.14 0.56
C ILE A 206 10.82 -8.50 -0.74
N VAL A 207 12.07 -8.96 -0.68
CA VAL A 207 12.95 -9.14 -1.83
C VAL A 207 13.41 -10.59 -1.89
N ARG A 208 13.24 -11.22 -3.06
CA ARG A 208 13.70 -12.59 -3.29
C ARG A 208 15.23 -12.63 -3.33
N ASP A 209 15.84 -13.60 -2.68
CA ASP A 209 17.30 -13.68 -2.44
C ASP A 209 18.14 -13.65 -3.72
N ASP A 210 17.66 -14.27 -4.80
CA ASP A 210 18.37 -14.31 -6.09
C ASP A 210 18.49 -12.94 -6.78
N LEU A 211 17.76 -11.94 -6.31
CA LEU A 211 17.82 -10.56 -6.81
C LEU A 211 18.85 -9.69 -6.06
N LEU A 212 19.36 -10.14 -4.92
CA LEU A 212 20.35 -9.39 -4.15
C LEU A 212 21.73 -9.40 -4.84
N GLY A 213 22.56 -8.43 -4.50
CA GLY A 213 23.91 -8.28 -5.06
C GLY A 213 23.95 -7.80 -6.51
N LYS A 214 22.83 -7.32 -7.05
CA LYS A 214 22.73 -6.79 -8.41
C LYS A 214 22.78 -5.26 -8.44
N ALA A 215 22.93 -4.70 -9.64
CA ALA A 215 22.89 -3.27 -9.90
C ALA A 215 22.34 -2.99 -11.31
N ALA A 216 21.91 -1.77 -11.55
CA ALA A 216 21.52 -1.30 -12.88
C ALA A 216 22.67 -1.48 -13.88
N LYS A 217 22.34 -1.69 -15.16
CA LYS A 217 23.32 -1.86 -16.24
C LYS A 217 24.32 -0.70 -16.26
N GLY A 218 25.61 -1.05 -16.27
CA GLY A 218 26.71 -0.08 -16.25
C GLY A 218 27.09 0.41 -14.84
N LEU A 219 26.40 -0.07 -13.81
CA LEU A 219 26.71 0.18 -12.40
C LEU A 219 27.20 -1.11 -11.74
N THR A 220 28.04 -0.98 -10.70
CA THR A 220 28.38 -2.09 -9.83
C THR A 220 27.71 -1.92 -8.47
N PRO A 221 27.43 -3.01 -7.72
CA PRO A 221 26.72 -2.93 -6.45
C PRO A 221 27.37 -1.98 -5.41
N ASP A 222 28.70 -1.87 -5.42
CA ASP A 222 29.48 -0.97 -4.55
C ASP A 222 29.33 0.51 -4.90
N LYS A 223 28.82 0.83 -6.10
CA LYS A 223 28.56 2.21 -6.56
C LYS A 223 27.14 2.67 -6.26
N ILE A 224 26.27 1.78 -5.80
CA ILE A 224 24.94 2.19 -5.34
C ILE A 224 25.10 2.96 -4.02
N PRO A 225 24.50 4.17 -3.88
CA PRO A 225 24.51 4.86 -2.59
C PRO A 225 24.02 3.97 -1.47
N THR A 226 24.76 3.90 -0.37
CA THR A 226 24.57 2.93 0.73
C THR A 226 23.10 2.80 1.17
N MET A 227 22.42 3.92 1.41
CA MET A 227 21.02 3.93 1.88
C MET A 227 20.00 3.64 0.77
N MET A 228 20.44 3.42 -0.47
CA MET A 228 19.62 3.00 -1.59
C MET A 228 19.95 1.57 -2.06
N ASN A 229 20.87 0.89 -1.38
CA ASN A 229 21.29 -0.46 -1.71
C ASN A 229 20.52 -1.48 -0.88
N TYR A 230 19.61 -2.24 -1.53
CA TYR A 230 18.85 -3.28 -0.84
C TYR A 230 19.75 -4.31 -0.16
N THR A 231 20.81 -4.75 -0.84
CA THR A 231 21.71 -5.78 -0.30
C THR A 231 22.38 -5.33 0.99
N THR A 232 22.87 -4.08 1.03
CA THR A 232 23.52 -3.53 2.23
C THR A 232 22.53 -3.45 3.40
N LEU A 233 21.33 -2.95 3.15
CA LEU A 233 20.33 -2.74 4.21
C LEU A 233 19.74 -4.08 4.70
N LEU A 234 19.45 -5.01 3.78
CA LEU A 234 18.86 -6.31 4.11
C LEU A 234 19.87 -7.24 4.79
N ASN A 235 21.16 -7.21 4.43
CA ASN A 235 22.20 -7.99 5.10
C ASN A 235 22.56 -7.45 6.51
N ALA A 236 22.12 -6.24 6.83
CA ALA A 236 22.26 -5.65 8.16
C ALA A 236 20.92 -5.70 8.96
N ASP A 237 19.99 -6.59 8.57
CA ASP A 237 18.68 -6.76 9.21
C ASP A 237 17.96 -5.41 9.43
N SER A 238 18.04 -4.52 8.44
CA SER A 238 17.52 -3.14 8.47
C SER A 238 18.18 -2.20 9.50
N MET A 239 19.24 -2.66 10.19
CA MET A 239 19.96 -1.92 11.24
C MET A 239 21.36 -1.45 10.82
N TYR A 240 21.57 -1.21 9.53
CA TYR A 240 22.82 -0.57 9.06
C TYR A 240 23.05 0.79 9.73
N ASN A 241 22.00 1.57 9.87
CA ASN A 241 21.93 2.78 10.69
C ASN A 241 20.68 2.73 11.58
N THR A 242 20.38 3.79 12.34
CA THR A 242 19.17 3.82 13.17
C THR A 242 17.92 3.71 12.30
N PRO A 243 17.13 2.64 12.45
CA PRO A 243 15.91 2.43 11.67
C PRO A 243 14.74 3.28 12.21
N PRO A 244 13.59 3.36 11.53
CA PRO A 244 12.42 4.09 12.01
C PRO A 244 11.71 3.33 13.15
N CYS A 245 12.33 3.31 14.35
CA CYS A 245 11.97 2.46 15.49
C CYS A 245 10.47 2.49 15.83
N TRP A 246 9.88 3.69 15.90
CA TRP A 246 8.47 3.83 16.21
C TRP A 246 7.55 3.20 15.14
N CYS A 247 7.89 3.37 13.85
CA CYS A 247 7.10 2.75 12.77
C CYS A 247 7.22 1.22 12.81
N ILE A 248 8.39 0.67 13.14
CA ILE A 248 8.61 -0.78 13.27
C ILE A 248 7.80 -1.32 14.44
N TYR A 249 7.84 -0.66 15.60
CA TYR A 249 7.01 -1.02 16.76
C TYR A 249 5.51 -0.99 16.43
N MET A 250 5.01 0.06 15.78
CA MET A 250 3.61 0.15 15.37
C MET A 250 3.25 -0.95 14.36
N THR A 251 4.18 -1.31 13.48
CA THR A 251 4.02 -2.46 12.56
C THR A 251 3.86 -3.76 13.32
N SER A 252 4.69 -4.00 14.36
CA SER A 252 4.55 -5.17 15.24
C SER A 252 3.16 -5.27 15.85
N LEU A 253 2.65 -4.17 16.40
CA LEU A 253 1.31 -4.15 17.00
C LEU A 253 0.21 -4.46 15.97
N VAL A 254 0.33 -3.92 14.74
CA VAL A 254 -0.65 -4.21 13.67
C VAL A 254 -0.55 -5.65 13.17
N MET A 255 0.66 -6.21 13.04
CA MET A 255 0.81 -7.63 12.67
C MET A 255 0.20 -8.54 13.73
N ASN A 256 0.44 -8.27 15.00
CA ASN A 256 -0.16 -9.02 16.11
C ASN A 256 -1.70 -8.88 16.13
N TYR A 257 -2.22 -7.70 15.86
CA TYR A 257 -3.66 -7.46 15.73
C TYR A 257 -4.27 -8.30 14.58
N LEU A 258 -3.62 -8.33 13.42
CA LEU A 258 -4.08 -9.11 12.27
C LEU A 258 -4.03 -10.63 12.56
N GLU A 259 -2.99 -11.10 13.23
CA GLU A 259 -2.82 -12.52 13.55
C GLU A 259 -3.80 -12.97 14.64
N ASN A 260 -3.88 -12.24 15.77
CA ASN A 260 -4.54 -12.71 16.99
C ASN A 260 -5.98 -12.22 17.15
N GLU A 261 -6.30 -10.97 16.76
CA GLU A 261 -7.65 -10.42 16.92
C GLU A 261 -8.50 -10.59 15.66
N ILE A 262 -7.90 -10.46 14.48
CA ILE A 262 -8.59 -10.69 13.21
C ILE A 262 -8.63 -12.17 12.86
N GLY A 263 -7.58 -12.93 13.22
CA GLY A 263 -7.42 -14.34 12.87
C GLY A 263 -6.96 -14.57 11.43
N GLY A 264 -6.08 -13.68 10.93
CA GLY A 264 -5.42 -13.81 9.63
C GLY A 264 -6.05 -13.03 8.48
N LEU A 265 -5.38 -13.09 7.33
CA LEU A 265 -5.73 -12.26 6.18
C LEU A 265 -6.99 -12.72 5.45
N GLU A 266 -7.36 -14.00 5.51
CA GLU A 266 -8.63 -14.50 4.97
C GLU A 266 -9.83 -13.86 5.67
N ASN A 267 -9.74 -13.70 6.99
CA ASN A 267 -10.79 -13.01 7.75
C ASN A 267 -10.78 -11.50 7.49
N MET A 268 -9.60 -10.90 7.35
CA MET A 268 -9.50 -9.49 6.96
C MET A 268 -10.09 -9.25 5.57
N GLN A 269 -9.83 -10.13 4.61
CA GLN A 269 -10.43 -10.07 3.27
C GLN A 269 -11.96 -10.13 3.33
N LYS A 270 -12.53 -11.05 4.11
CA LYS A 270 -13.98 -11.14 4.28
C LYS A 270 -14.58 -9.84 4.85
N ARG A 271 -13.92 -9.24 5.87
CA ARG A 271 -14.34 -7.97 6.45
C ARG A 271 -14.26 -6.83 5.42
N ASN A 272 -13.17 -6.75 4.68
CA ASN A 272 -12.97 -5.72 3.65
C ASN A 272 -13.94 -5.88 2.48
N ALA A 273 -14.18 -7.11 2.02
CA ALA A 273 -15.16 -7.40 0.98
C ALA A 273 -16.57 -7.00 1.40
N ALA A 274 -16.97 -7.30 2.65
CA ALA A 274 -18.27 -6.90 3.18
C ALA A 274 -18.42 -5.36 3.21
N LYS A 275 -17.43 -4.63 3.72
CA LYS A 275 -17.42 -3.16 3.71
C LYS A 275 -17.53 -2.58 2.30
N ALA A 276 -16.70 -3.08 1.38
CA ALA A 276 -16.69 -2.62 -0.01
C ALA A 276 -18.03 -2.92 -0.69
N LYS A 277 -18.61 -4.09 -0.43
CA LYS A 277 -19.90 -4.49 -1.00
C LYS A 277 -21.03 -3.54 -0.60
N VAL A 278 -21.14 -3.15 0.66
CA VAL A 278 -22.16 -2.20 1.13
C VAL A 278 -22.08 -0.89 0.35
N LEU A 279 -20.89 -0.32 0.21
CA LEU A 279 -20.72 0.95 -0.50
C LEU A 279 -20.94 0.80 -2.01
N TYR A 280 -20.44 -0.25 -2.64
CA TYR A 280 -20.64 -0.47 -4.08
C TYR A 280 -22.08 -0.83 -4.44
N ASP A 281 -22.78 -1.63 -3.61
CA ASP A 281 -24.19 -1.92 -3.84
C ASP A 281 -25.05 -0.65 -3.80
N TYR A 282 -24.76 0.25 -2.86
CA TYR A 282 -25.42 1.55 -2.80
C TYR A 282 -25.11 2.39 -4.04
N LEU A 283 -23.83 2.50 -4.44
CA LEU A 283 -23.44 3.26 -5.63
C LEU A 283 -24.07 2.72 -6.92
N ASP A 284 -24.23 1.40 -7.02
CA ASP A 284 -24.83 0.75 -8.19
C ASP A 284 -26.38 0.78 -8.17
N GLY A 285 -26.99 0.99 -7.01
CA GLY A 285 -28.44 0.96 -6.81
C GLY A 285 -29.16 2.30 -7.07
N GLN A 286 -28.43 3.35 -7.39
CA GLN A 286 -28.99 4.69 -7.63
C GLN A 286 -28.24 5.41 -8.76
N ASP A 287 -28.78 6.55 -9.23
CA ASP A 287 -28.25 7.28 -10.38
C ASP A 287 -27.54 8.60 -10.04
N PHE A 288 -27.63 9.08 -8.82
CA PHE A 288 -27.05 10.35 -8.38
C PHE A 288 -25.53 10.26 -8.26
N TYR A 289 -25.01 9.19 -7.61
CA TYR A 289 -23.57 8.97 -7.54
C TYR A 289 -23.11 7.99 -8.62
N LYS A 290 -21.94 8.25 -9.20
CA LYS A 290 -21.36 7.40 -10.26
C LYS A 290 -19.98 6.91 -9.85
N ASN A 291 -19.74 5.60 -9.93
CA ASN A 291 -18.40 5.02 -9.84
C ASN A 291 -17.91 4.71 -11.26
N PRO A 292 -16.77 5.27 -11.71
CA PRO A 292 -16.30 5.10 -13.09
C PRO A 292 -15.59 3.75 -13.35
N VAL A 293 -15.25 3.01 -12.30
CA VAL A 293 -14.40 1.81 -12.38
C VAL A 293 -15.21 0.60 -12.88
N GLU A 294 -14.68 -0.11 -13.87
CA GLU A 294 -15.26 -1.37 -14.32
C GLU A 294 -15.38 -2.37 -13.14
N LYS A 295 -16.56 -2.98 -12.98
CA LYS A 295 -16.89 -3.80 -11.77
C LYS A 295 -15.85 -4.85 -11.44
N LYS A 296 -15.27 -5.52 -12.46
CA LYS A 296 -14.22 -6.55 -12.30
C LYS A 296 -12.97 -6.01 -11.58
N TYR A 297 -12.65 -4.72 -11.76
CA TYR A 297 -11.39 -4.14 -11.32
C TYR A 297 -11.54 -3.20 -10.10
N ARG A 298 -12.70 -3.17 -9.46
CA ARG A 298 -12.98 -2.32 -8.30
C ARG A 298 -12.09 -2.67 -7.11
N SER A 299 -11.48 -1.65 -6.52
CA SER A 299 -10.67 -1.76 -5.31
C SER A 299 -11.56 -1.97 -4.08
N MET A 300 -11.18 -2.88 -3.19
CA MET A 300 -11.78 -3.01 -1.85
C MET A 300 -11.27 -1.94 -0.86
N MET A 301 -10.21 -1.19 -1.24
CA MET A 301 -9.55 -0.24 -0.35
C MET A 301 -9.87 1.22 -0.67
N ASN A 302 -10.07 1.55 -1.95
CA ASN A 302 -10.24 2.92 -2.41
C ASN A 302 -11.42 2.99 -3.37
N VAL A 303 -12.55 3.49 -2.89
CA VAL A 303 -13.79 3.63 -3.66
C VAL A 303 -13.92 5.08 -4.13
N THR A 304 -13.82 5.30 -5.43
CA THR A 304 -13.99 6.63 -6.06
C THR A 304 -15.42 6.80 -6.54
N PHE A 305 -15.97 7.99 -6.42
CA PHE A 305 -17.30 8.31 -6.96
C PHE A 305 -17.47 9.82 -7.17
N THR A 306 -18.39 10.20 -8.01
CA THR A 306 -18.79 11.60 -8.29
C THR A 306 -20.27 11.77 -8.04
N SER A 307 -20.71 12.99 -7.74
CA SER A 307 -22.09 13.44 -7.83
C SER A 307 -22.37 14.03 -9.23
N PRO A 308 -23.56 14.58 -9.50
CA PRO A 308 -23.90 15.09 -10.84
C PRO A 308 -22.96 16.17 -11.36
N ASP A 309 -22.40 17.00 -10.50
CA ASP A 309 -21.49 18.09 -10.87
C ASP A 309 -20.49 18.44 -9.76
N ALA A 310 -19.48 19.25 -10.09
CA ALA A 310 -18.38 19.61 -9.21
C ALA A 310 -18.79 20.50 -8.02
N ASP A 311 -19.87 21.24 -8.09
CA ASP A 311 -20.34 22.08 -6.98
C ASP A 311 -21.08 21.19 -5.96
N THR A 312 -21.84 20.23 -6.43
CA THR A 312 -22.46 19.18 -5.60
C THR A 312 -21.38 18.32 -4.92
N ASP A 313 -20.28 17.96 -5.61
CA ASP A 313 -19.11 17.26 -4.99
C ASP A 313 -18.54 18.07 -3.82
N LYS A 314 -18.40 19.39 -3.97
CA LYS A 314 -17.88 20.28 -2.91
C LYS A 314 -18.86 20.39 -1.74
N ALA A 315 -20.15 20.56 -2.03
CA ALA A 315 -21.20 20.62 -1.00
C ALA A 315 -21.25 19.32 -0.20
N PHE A 316 -21.18 18.16 -0.88
CA PHE A 316 -21.07 16.84 -0.24
C PHE A 316 -19.88 16.75 0.71
N CYS A 317 -18.68 17.10 0.24
CA CYS A 317 -17.46 17.03 1.06
C CYS A 317 -17.53 17.94 2.28
N ALA A 318 -18.14 19.12 2.19
CA ALA A 318 -18.32 20.04 3.30
C ALA A 318 -19.29 19.46 4.34
N ALA A 319 -20.50 19.06 3.91
CA ALA A 319 -21.51 18.47 4.76
C ALA A 319 -21.05 17.16 5.41
N ALA A 320 -20.33 16.31 4.68
CA ALA A 320 -19.74 15.08 5.21
C ALA A 320 -18.73 15.37 6.33
N THR A 321 -17.88 16.39 6.16
CA THR A 321 -16.90 16.78 7.18
C THR A 321 -17.60 17.25 8.47
N GLU A 322 -18.66 18.05 8.39
CA GLU A 322 -19.48 18.47 9.53
C GLU A 322 -20.15 17.29 10.22
N ALA A 323 -20.55 16.27 9.45
CA ALA A 323 -21.15 15.03 9.98
C ALA A 323 -20.11 14.03 10.54
N GLY A 324 -18.80 14.37 10.53
CA GLY A 324 -17.74 13.53 11.09
C GLY A 324 -17.13 12.51 10.11
N PHE A 325 -17.43 12.63 8.80
CA PHE A 325 -16.80 11.86 7.74
C PHE A 325 -15.72 12.71 7.07
N VAL A 326 -14.47 12.58 7.51
CA VAL A 326 -13.39 13.47 7.07
C VAL A 326 -12.60 12.89 5.90
N ASN A 327 -12.05 13.78 5.06
CA ASN A 327 -11.12 13.45 3.97
C ASN A 327 -11.73 12.63 2.80
N LEU A 328 -13.03 12.81 2.54
CA LEU A 328 -13.71 12.18 1.41
C LEU A 328 -13.40 12.85 0.06
N LYS A 329 -12.86 14.07 0.03
CA LYS A 329 -12.53 14.76 -1.23
C LYS A 329 -11.62 13.90 -2.11
N GLY A 330 -12.01 13.71 -3.37
CA GLY A 330 -11.26 12.98 -4.37
C GLY A 330 -9.93 13.66 -4.74
N HIS A 331 -9.06 12.90 -5.37
CA HIS A 331 -7.77 13.43 -5.80
C HIS A 331 -7.96 14.42 -6.98
N ARG A 332 -7.13 15.47 -7.05
CA ARG A 332 -7.21 16.52 -8.09
C ARG A 332 -7.19 16.00 -9.55
N LEU A 333 -6.65 14.81 -9.78
CA LEU A 333 -6.60 14.18 -11.12
C LEU A 333 -7.92 13.51 -11.51
N VAL A 334 -8.81 13.21 -10.57
CA VAL A 334 -10.07 12.50 -10.81
C VAL A 334 -11.26 13.39 -10.49
N GLY A 335 -11.13 14.27 -9.48
CA GLY A 335 -12.26 15.02 -8.92
C GLY A 335 -13.13 14.16 -8.00
N GLY A 336 -14.35 14.58 -7.80
CA GLY A 336 -15.33 13.84 -7.01
C GLY A 336 -14.92 13.56 -5.58
N MET A 337 -15.33 12.41 -5.12
CA MET A 337 -15.06 11.86 -3.78
C MET A 337 -14.23 10.57 -3.87
N ARG A 338 -13.55 10.25 -2.77
CA ARG A 338 -12.89 8.96 -2.59
C ARG A 338 -13.00 8.52 -1.13
N ALA A 339 -13.72 7.44 -0.90
CA ALA A 339 -13.73 6.74 0.37
C ALA A 339 -12.58 5.73 0.42
N SER A 340 -11.54 6.02 1.18
CA SER A 340 -10.46 5.04 1.46
C SER A 340 -10.84 4.26 2.71
N ILE A 341 -11.29 3.01 2.50
CA ILE A 341 -11.91 2.14 3.50
C ILE A 341 -10.96 1.05 3.96
N TYR A 342 -9.72 1.42 4.25
CA TYR A 342 -8.66 0.51 4.69
C TYR A 342 -9.05 -0.40 5.85
N ASN A 343 -8.17 -1.32 6.23
CA ASN A 343 -8.43 -2.37 7.22
C ASN A 343 -9.05 -1.83 8.52
N ALA A 344 -8.55 -0.71 9.03
CA ALA A 344 -8.98 -0.14 10.30
C ALA A 344 -10.31 0.63 10.25
N MET A 345 -10.87 0.90 9.07
CA MET A 345 -12.20 1.51 8.95
C MET A 345 -13.25 0.50 9.45
N PRO A 346 -14.04 0.82 10.50
CA PRO A 346 -15.08 -0.08 11.00
C PRO A 346 -16.23 -0.19 9.98
N ALA A 347 -16.92 -1.33 9.95
CA ALA A 347 -18.08 -1.57 9.08
C ALA A 347 -19.18 -0.51 9.33
N GLU A 348 -19.45 -0.21 10.60
CA GLU A 348 -20.38 0.86 11.00
C GLU A 348 -20.10 2.21 10.33
N GLY A 349 -18.81 2.54 10.10
CA GLY A 349 -18.43 3.78 9.41
C GLY A 349 -18.88 3.80 7.95
N ILE A 350 -18.97 2.63 7.32
CA ILE A 350 -19.48 2.51 5.95
C ILE A 350 -21.01 2.57 5.93
N ASP A 351 -21.68 1.89 6.86
CA ASP A 351 -23.13 1.93 6.97
C ASP A 351 -23.60 3.38 7.19
N LYS A 352 -22.97 4.10 8.12
CA LYS A 352 -23.28 5.52 8.39
C LYS A 352 -22.93 6.43 7.21
N LEU A 353 -21.88 6.13 6.46
CA LEU A 353 -21.56 6.89 5.25
C LEU A 353 -22.67 6.72 4.20
N VAL A 354 -23.16 5.49 3.99
CA VAL A 354 -24.24 5.21 3.04
C VAL A 354 -25.54 5.90 3.47
N ASP A 355 -25.89 5.87 4.76
CA ASP A 355 -27.05 6.61 5.29
C ASP A 355 -26.92 8.12 5.06
N PHE A 356 -25.72 8.68 5.28
CA PHE A 356 -25.43 10.08 4.99
C PHE A 356 -25.54 10.39 3.47
N MET A 357 -24.98 9.54 2.63
CA MET A 357 -25.06 9.68 1.17
C MET A 357 -26.51 9.68 0.67
N GLU A 358 -27.36 8.79 1.22
CA GLU A 358 -28.77 8.71 0.87
C GLU A 358 -29.53 9.95 1.33
N LYS A 359 -29.25 10.45 2.55
CA LYS A 359 -29.84 11.70 3.04
C LYS A 359 -29.45 12.88 2.10
N PHE A 360 -28.17 13.03 1.83
CA PHE A 360 -27.64 14.10 0.97
C PHE A 360 -28.29 14.07 -0.43
N ARG A 361 -28.39 12.86 -1.03
CA ARG A 361 -29.03 12.66 -2.33
C ARG A 361 -30.49 13.13 -2.38
N ARG A 362 -31.25 12.97 -1.28
CA ARG A 362 -32.66 13.39 -1.22
C ARG A 362 -32.82 14.90 -1.06
N GLU A 363 -31.79 15.55 -0.55
CA GLU A 363 -31.78 17.00 -0.29
C GLU A 363 -31.26 17.81 -1.49
N HIS A 364 -30.62 17.16 -2.47
CA HIS A 364 -29.98 17.75 -3.66
C HIS A 364 -30.39 17.05 -4.95
#